data_2233abf9a9a9f490fb0395e6bc6e82f9
#
_entry.id   2233abf9a9a9f490fb0395e6bc6e82f9
#
_cell.length_a   1.000
_cell.length_b   1.000
_cell.length_c   1.000
_cell.angle_alpha   90.00
_cell.angle_beta   90.00
_cell.angle_gamma   90.00
#
_symmetry.space_group_name_H-M   'P 1'
#
loop_
_entity.id
_entity.type
_entity.pdbx_description
1 polymer ?
#
loop_
_entity_poly.entity_id
_entity_poly.type
_entity_poly.pdbx_seq_one_letter_code
_entity_poly.pdbx_strand_id
1 'polypeptide(L)'
;MFVEQGSVQPWSFGFGQDAKRVIPTGVFRTSDIEQMRMGVLEHLGIAQAPAWLFAAELREGTVLRLLTPFERTVPILAVRPASRRLSAKVRIFIEHLEKTFALCSQFNPPR
;
A
#
# COMPACT_ATOMS: atom_id res chain seq x y z
N MET A 1 -11.44 -5.97 5.71
CA MET A 1 -11.68 -4.63 5.13
C MET A 1 -10.99 -3.59 5.98
N PHE A 2 -10.34 -2.64 5.36
CA PHE A 2 -9.72 -1.52 6.06
C PHE A 2 -10.74 -0.39 6.27
N VAL A 3 -10.78 0.16 7.49
CA VAL A 3 -11.71 1.23 7.86
C VAL A 3 -10.91 2.47 8.24
N GLU A 4 -11.24 3.60 7.67
CA GLU A 4 -10.64 4.89 7.98
C GLU A 4 -11.75 5.90 8.24
N GLN A 5 -11.63 6.64 9.33
CA GLN A 5 -12.63 7.64 9.76
C GLN A 5 -14.07 7.08 9.79
N GLY A 6 -14.22 5.82 10.22
CA GLY A 6 -15.52 5.16 10.32
C GLY A 6 -16.10 4.62 9.00
N SER A 7 -15.41 4.81 7.88
CA SER A 7 -15.87 4.34 6.57
C SER A 7 -14.99 3.23 6.03
N VAL A 8 -15.61 2.23 5.40
CA VAL A 8 -14.87 1.17 4.70
C VAL A 8 -14.17 1.77 3.49
N GLN A 9 -12.87 1.54 3.39
CA GLN A 9 -12.09 2.02 2.26
C GLN A 9 -12.39 1.18 1.02
N PRO A 10 -12.75 1.82 -0.11
CA PRO A 10 -12.98 1.10 -1.35
C PRO A 10 -11.70 0.51 -1.91
N TRP A 11 -11.82 -0.66 -2.52
CA TRP A 11 -10.75 -1.25 -3.30
C TRP A 11 -10.73 -0.64 -4.69
N SER A 12 -9.55 -0.28 -5.17
CA SER A 12 -9.36 0.38 -6.47
C SER A 12 -8.51 -0.51 -7.37
N PHE A 13 -8.96 -0.69 -8.60
CA PHE A 13 -8.32 -1.54 -9.61
C PHE A 13 -8.16 -0.78 -10.92
N GLY A 14 -7.07 -1.06 -11.64
CA GLY A 14 -6.82 -0.53 -12.97
C GLY A 14 -6.45 0.95 -12.98
N PHE A 15 -6.37 1.53 -14.17
CA PHE A 15 -5.92 2.88 -14.42
C PHE A 15 -6.85 3.61 -15.39
N GLY A 16 -6.87 4.95 -15.29
CA GLY A 16 -7.58 5.81 -16.24
C GLY A 16 -9.09 5.53 -16.28
N GLN A 17 -9.64 5.44 -17.49
CA GLN A 17 -11.07 5.23 -17.71
C GLN A 17 -11.54 3.83 -17.33
N ASP A 18 -10.64 2.86 -17.32
CA ASP A 18 -10.93 1.47 -16.92
C ASP A 18 -10.77 1.24 -15.42
N ALA A 19 -10.48 2.28 -14.66
CA ALA A 19 -10.36 2.19 -13.21
C ALA A 19 -11.70 1.85 -12.58
N LYS A 20 -11.69 0.82 -11.72
CA LYS A 20 -12.88 0.37 -10.98
C LYS A 20 -12.65 0.52 -9.49
N ARG A 21 -13.72 0.89 -8.79
CA ARG A 21 -13.75 0.94 -7.33
C ARG A 21 -14.85 0.02 -6.83
N VAL A 22 -14.50 -0.79 -5.85
CA VAL A 22 -15.41 -1.77 -5.25
C VAL A 22 -15.38 -1.54 -3.74
N ILE A 23 -16.55 -1.45 -3.12
CA ILE A 23 -16.64 -1.43 -1.66
C ILE A 23 -16.69 -2.89 -1.20
N PRO A 24 -15.64 -3.37 -0.51
CA PRO A 24 -15.62 -4.75 -0.06
C PRO A 24 -16.67 -4.97 1.04
N THR A 25 -17.19 -6.18 1.08
CA THR A 25 -18.11 -6.63 2.12
C THR A 25 -17.49 -7.81 2.85
N GLY A 26 -17.76 -7.93 4.13
CA GLY A 26 -17.22 -9.02 4.95
C GLY A 26 -17.41 -8.74 6.43
N VAL A 27 -17.05 -9.71 7.23
CA VAL A 27 -17.22 -9.65 8.70
C VAL A 27 -16.01 -9.05 9.42
N PHE A 28 -14.83 -9.14 8.82
CA PHE A 28 -13.61 -8.62 9.42
C PHE A 28 -13.36 -7.17 8.99
N ARG A 29 -13.34 -6.27 9.96
CA ARG A 29 -13.08 -4.84 9.77
C ARG A 29 -12.01 -4.39 10.74
N THR A 30 -11.05 -3.60 10.25
CA THR A 30 -9.98 -3.04 11.07
C THR A 30 -9.50 -1.71 10.53
N SER A 31 -9.03 -0.85 11.40
CA SER A 31 -8.27 0.37 11.07
C SER A 31 -6.76 0.21 11.28
N ASP A 32 -6.33 -0.99 11.61
CA ASP A 32 -4.93 -1.32 11.86
C ASP A 32 -4.41 -2.24 10.74
N ILE A 33 -3.34 -1.80 10.10
CA ILE A 33 -2.76 -2.52 8.96
C ILE A 33 -2.13 -3.86 9.35
N GLU A 34 -1.57 -3.95 10.56
CA GLU A 34 -1.00 -5.20 11.06
C GLU A 34 -2.09 -6.21 11.41
N GLN A 35 -3.21 -5.77 11.95
CA GLN A 35 -4.37 -6.64 12.15
C GLN A 35 -4.91 -7.17 10.81
N MET A 36 -4.95 -6.32 9.78
CA MET A 36 -5.33 -6.76 8.44
C MET A 36 -4.34 -7.80 7.90
N ARG A 37 -3.05 -7.58 8.09
CA ARG A 37 -2.00 -8.52 7.72
C ARG A 37 -2.20 -9.86 8.42
N MET A 38 -2.38 -9.85 9.73
CA MET A 38 -2.64 -11.07 10.52
C MET A 38 -3.90 -11.80 10.05
N GLY A 39 -4.96 -11.07 9.71
CA GLY A 39 -6.18 -11.67 9.17
C GLY A 39 -5.95 -12.46 7.89
N VAL A 40 -5.12 -11.95 6.99
CA VAL A 40 -4.74 -12.69 5.76
C VAL A 40 -3.90 -13.92 6.09
N LEU A 41 -2.91 -13.80 6.97
CA LEU A 41 -2.04 -14.91 7.37
C LEU A 41 -2.81 -16.03 8.09
N GLU A 42 -3.86 -15.68 8.82
CA GLU A 42 -4.76 -16.63 9.51
C GLU A 42 -5.89 -17.14 8.59
N HIS A 43 -5.76 -16.95 7.29
CA HIS A 43 -6.71 -17.46 6.28
C HIS A 43 -8.14 -16.92 6.40
N LEU A 44 -8.33 -15.72 6.95
CA LEU A 44 -9.67 -15.12 7.07
C LEU A 44 -10.21 -14.58 5.74
N GLY A 45 -9.37 -14.44 4.73
CA GLY A 45 -9.82 -13.99 3.42
C GLY A 45 -8.72 -13.30 2.61
N ILE A 46 -9.14 -12.35 1.80
CA ILE A 46 -8.28 -11.56 0.92
C ILE A 46 -8.27 -10.09 1.36
N ALA A 47 -7.21 -9.38 1.02
CA ALA A 47 -7.09 -7.95 1.29
C ALA A 47 -6.50 -7.21 0.09
N GLN A 48 -6.82 -5.93 -0.04
CA GLN A 48 -6.05 -5.01 -0.87
C GLN A 48 -5.11 -4.23 0.03
N ALA A 49 -3.82 -4.39 -0.19
CA ALA A 49 -2.78 -3.82 0.65
C ALA A 49 -1.51 -3.53 -0.16
N PRO A 50 -0.61 -2.68 0.34
CA PRO A 50 0.69 -2.50 -0.29
C PRO A 50 1.48 -3.81 -0.30
N ALA A 51 2.14 -4.11 -1.42
CA ALA A 51 2.91 -5.35 -1.57
C ALA A 51 4.04 -5.48 -0.54
N TRP A 52 4.62 -4.35 -0.10
CA TRP A 52 5.68 -4.37 0.91
C TRP A 52 5.24 -4.94 2.27
N LEU A 53 3.94 -4.85 2.58
CA LEU A 53 3.38 -5.39 3.81
C LEU A 53 3.53 -6.92 3.90
N PHE A 54 3.54 -7.59 2.76
CA PHE A 54 3.65 -9.03 2.63
C PHE A 54 4.93 -9.46 1.89
N ALA A 55 5.96 -8.65 1.92
CA ALA A 55 7.16 -8.87 1.10
C ALA A 55 7.82 -10.24 1.36
N ALA A 56 7.91 -10.66 2.62
CA ALA A 56 8.47 -11.95 3.00
C ALA A 56 7.57 -13.11 2.54
N GLU A 57 6.29 -13.04 2.83
CA GLU A 57 5.32 -14.08 2.54
C GLU A 57 5.07 -14.26 1.04
N LEU A 58 5.12 -13.17 0.27
CA LEU A 58 5.05 -13.23 -1.20
C LEU A 58 6.29 -13.93 -1.78
N ARG A 59 7.46 -13.67 -1.22
CA ARG A 59 8.70 -14.32 -1.64
C ARG A 59 8.73 -15.81 -1.28
N GLU A 60 8.20 -16.16 -0.12
CA GLU A 60 8.10 -17.54 0.37
C GLU A 60 6.94 -18.31 -0.27
N GLY A 61 6.00 -17.64 -0.92
CA GLY A 61 4.83 -18.25 -1.55
C GLY A 61 3.69 -18.59 -0.58
N THR A 62 3.75 -18.12 0.66
CA THR A 62 2.68 -18.35 1.66
C THR A 62 1.50 -17.41 1.48
N VAL A 63 1.72 -16.29 0.80
CA VAL A 63 0.68 -15.36 0.33
C VAL A 63 0.82 -15.21 -1.17
N LEU A 64 -0.30 -15.16 -1.88
CA LEU A 64 -0.35 -15.04 -3.33
C LEU A 64 -0.95 -13.71 -3.76
N ARG A 65 -0.42 -13.15 -4.84
CA ARG A 65 -1.00 -11.97 -5.50
C ARG A 65 -2.16 -12.40 -6.39
N LEU A 66 -3.27 -11.70 -6.29
CA LEU A 66 -4.46 -11.92 -7.11
C LEU A 66 -4.70 -10.68 -7.97
N LEU A 67 -5.30 -10.88 -9.14
CA LEU A 67 -5.69 -9.81 -10.07
C LEU A 67 -4.50 -8.91 -10.49
N THR A 68 -3.34 -9.50 -10.67
CA THR A 68 -2.08 -8.81 -11.00
C THR A 68 -2.20 -7.80 -12.16
N PRO A 69 -2.95 -8.09 -13.25
CA PRO A 69 -3.11 -7.11 -14.34
C PRO A 69 -3.84 -5.83 -13.96
N PHE A 70 -4.55 -5.84 -12.82
CA PHE A 70 -5.35 -4.71 -12.32
C PHE A 70 -4.70 -4.01 -11.12
N GLU A 71 -3.48 -4.39 -10.75
CA GLU A 71 -2.75 -3.76 -9.66
C GLU A 71 -2.45 -2.30 -9.96
N ARG A 72 -2.44 -1.50 -8.90
CA ARG A 72 -2.12 -0.07 -8.97
C ARG A 72 -0.83 0.22 -8.25
N THR A 73 -0.05 1.12 -8.82
CA THR A 73 1.09 1.73 -8.14
C THR A 73 0.62 2.96 -7.38
N VAL A 74 0.91 3.01 -6.09
CA VAL A 74 0.60 4.15 -5.23
C VAL A 74 1.93 4.81 -4.83
N PRO A 75 2.15 6.09 -5.18
CA PRO A 75 3.38 6.77 -4.81
C PRO A 75 3.44 7.07 -3.31
N ILE A 76 4.63 7.01 -2.76
CA ILE A 76 4.92 7.57 -1.43
C ILE A 76 5.27 9.04 -1.64
N LEU A 77 4.52 9.93 -0.99
CA LEU A 77 4.64 11.37 -1.16
C LEU A 77 5.18 12.05 0.09
N ALA A 78 6.15 12.94 -0.08
CA ALA A 78 6.53 13.90 0.95
C ALA A 78 5.67 15.16 0.78
N VAL A 79 4.90 15.50 1.79
CA VAL A 79 3.98 16.64 1.75
C VAL A 79 4.50 17.76 2.63
N ARG A 80 4.49 18.97 2.11
CA ARG A 80 4.89 20.19 2.83
C ARG A 80 3.93 21.36 2.55
N PRO A 81 3.86 22.36 3.42
CA PRO A 81 3.13 23.58 3.12
C PRO A 81 3.75 24.31 1.92
N ALA A 82 2.94 24.71 0.96
CA ALA A 82 3.38 25.42 -0.25
C ALA A 82 4.03 26.78 0.05
N SER A 83 3.64 27.42 1.16
CA SER A 83 4.09 28.75 1.56
C SER A 83 5.48 28.79 2.19
N ARG A 84 6.08 27.64 2.50
CA ARG A 84 7.38 27.58 3.17
C ARG A 84 8.45 27.01 2.24
N ARG A 85 9.61 27.67 2.23
CA ARG A 85 10.81 27.10 1.59
C ARG A 85 11.29 25.89 2.38
N LEU A 86 11.75 24.88 1.66
CA LEU A 86 12.42 23.74 2.30
C LEU A 86 13.73 24.20 2.94
N SER A 87 13.92 23.89 4.21
CA SER A 87 15.23 24.03 4.82
C SER A 87 16.22 23.03 4.20
N ALA A 88 17.51 23.34 4.26
CA ALA A 88 18.54 22.43 3.74
C ALA A 88 18.48 21.06 4.42
N LYS A 89 18.18 21.01 5.71
CA LYS A 89 18.03 19.76 6.46
C LYS A 89 16.89 18.88 5.93
N VAL A 90 15.75 19.47 5.67
CA VAL A 90 14.57 18.75 5.15
C VAL A 90 14.84 18.26 3.73
N ARG A 91 15.45 19.09 2.88
CA ARG A 91 15.80 18.69 1.52
C ARG A 91 16.77 17.51 1.49
N ILE A 92 17.83 17.54 2.30
CA ILE A 92 18.81 16.46 2.39
C ILE A 92 18.15 15.18 2.89
N PHE A 93 17.24 15.29 3.87
CA PHE A 93 16.50 14.14 4.40
C PHE A 93 15.60 13.51 3.33
N ILE A 94 14.86 14.32 2.57
CA ILE A 94 14.01 13.82 1.46
C ILE A 94 14.86 13.14 0.39
N GLU A 95 15.97 13.75 -0.03
CA GLU A 95 16.90 13.15 -1.00
C GLU A 95 17.46 11.81 -0.51
N HIS A 96 17.78 11.71 0.77
CA HIS A 96 18.23 10.46 1.38
C HIS A 96 17.14 9.39 1.34
N LEU A 97 15.89 9.74 1.66
CA LEU A 97 14.75 8.81 1.58
C LEU A 97 14.49 8.36 0.15
N GLU A 98 14.53 9.27 -0.83
CA GLU A 98 14.36 8.91 -2.25
C GLU A 98 15.39 7.88 -2.70
N LYS A 99 16.67 8.10 -2.36
CA LYS A 99 17.74 7.16 -2.67
C LYS A 99 17.56 5.82 -1.97
N THR A 100 17.19 5.85 -0.70
CA THR A 100 16.99 4.64 0.11
C THR A 100 15.82 3.82 -0.43
N PHE A 101 14.69 4.45 -0.74
CA PHE A 101 13.53 3.76 -1.30
C PHE A 101 13.79 3.22 -2.71
N ALA A 102 14.57 3.93 -3.54
CA ALA A 102 14.95 3.44 -4.86
C ALA A 102 15.76 2.14 -4.80
N LEU A 103 16.56 1.96 -3.75
CA LEU A 103 17.37 0.76 -3.53
C LEU A 103 16.61 -0.36 -2.81
N CYS A 104 15.47 -0.06 -2.21
CA CYS A 104 14.71 -1.03 -1.43
C CYS A 104 13.81 -1.87 -2.33
N SER A 105 14.09 -3.16 -2.43
CA SER A 105 13.30 -4.11 -3.23
C SER A 105 11.86 -4.26 -2.77
N GLN A 106 11.57 -3.95 -1.51
CA GLN A 106 10.21 -4.02 -0.97
C GLN A 106 9.28 -2.97 -1.60
N PHE A 107 9.83 -1.80 -1.97
CA PHE A 107 9.06 -0.72 -2.60
C PHE A 107 9.11 -0.79 -4.13
N ASN A 108 10.04 -1.55 -4.69
CA ASN A 108 10.20 -1.76 -6.13
C ASN A 108 10.19 -3.27 -6.41
N PRO A 109 9.06 -3.96 -6.22
CA PRO A 109 9.00 -5.39 -6.50
C PRO A 109 9.25 -5.63 -8.00
N PRO A 110 9.93 -6.71 -8.37
CA PRO A 110 10.07 -7.10 -9.77
C PRO A 110 8.68 -7.28 -10.38
N ARG A 111 8.54 -6.74 -11.56
CA ARG A 111 7.30 -6.85 -12.36
C ARG A 111 7.06 -8.29 -12.82
#